data_296a115dcc5d9fc5193d4950d3ef95f9
#
_entry.id   296a115dcc5d9fc5193d4950d3ef95f9
#
_cell.length_a   1.000
_cell.length_b   1.000
_cell.length_c   1.000
_cell.angle_alpha   90.00
_cell.angle_beta   90.00
_cell.angle_gamma   90.00
#
_symmetry.space_group_name_H-M   'P 1'
#
loop_
_entity.id
_entity.type
_entity.pdbx_description
1 polymer ?
#
loop_
_entity_poly.entity_id
_entity_poly.type
_entity_poly.pdbx_seq_one_letter_code
_entity_poly.pdbx_strand_id
1 'polypeptide(L)'
;MSDITKFDFKAIKKHAQELRTKQTDSEKLLWKELRGRKLSGYKFLRQHPMLYQGNLIRFNYFIADFYCSEKKVAIELDGPIHDLNQEYGKFRDSELQNRGIHILHIRNDELQNMNEVLRKIIVLIDTVCDKKQYVIQ
;
A
#
# COMPACT_ATOMS: atom_id res chain seq x y z
N MET A 1 17.55 -17.35 13.99
CA MET A 1 16.32 -16.77 13.44
C MET A 1 16.31 -15.25 13.50
N SER A 2 16.69 -14.66 14.61
CA SER A 2 16.74 -13.21 14.73
C SER A 2 17.75 -12.56 13.78
N ASP A 3 18.84 -13.24 13.50
CA ASP A 3 19.87 -12.69 12.61
C ASP A 3 19.42 -12.69 11.15
N ILE A 4 18.68 -13.70 10.76
CA ILE A 4 18.10 -13.78 9.41
C ILE A 4 17.11 -12.63 9.20
N THR A 5 16.28 -12.37 10.23
CA THR A 5 15.30 -11.30 10.19
C THR A 5 15.98 -9.94 10.03
N LYS A 6 17.08 -9.74 10.75
CA LYS A 6 17.82 -8.49 10.70
C LYS A 6 18.42 -8.24 9.31
N PHE A 7 18.93 -9.30 8.70
CA PHE A 7 19.48 -9.22 7.35
C PHE A 7 18.38 -8.91 6.34
N ASP A 8 17.22 -9.54 6.50
CA ASP A 8 16.09 -9.34 5.61
C ASP A 8 15.55 -7.92 5.68
N PHE A 9 15.49 -7.32 6.87
CA PHE A 9 15.05 -5.94 7.01
C PHE A 9 15.95 -4.97 6.25
N LYS A 10 17.25 -5.18 6.28
CA LYS A 10 18.18 -4.33 5.56
C LYS A 10 17.97 -4.44 4.05
N ALA A 11 17.78 -5.67 3.56
CA ALA A 11 17.55 -5.91 2.14
C ALA A 11 16.21 -5.31 1.69
N ILE A 12 15.19 -5.43 2.50
CA ILE A 12 13.86 -4.89 2.23
C ILE A 12 13.93 -3.36 2.14
N LYS A 13 14.61 -2.74 3.07
CA LYS A 13 14.77 -1.29 3.10
C LYS A 13 15.51 -0.80 1.84
N LYS A 14 16.53 -1.52 1.43
CA LYS A 14 17.27 -1.20 0.23
C LYS A 14 16.39 -1.32 -1.01
N HIS A 15 15.58 -2.37 -1.09
CA HIS A 15 14.67 -2.57 -2.20
C HIS A 15 13.67 -1.40 -2.30
N ALA A 16 13.10 -1.00 -1.17
CA ALA A 16 12.17 0.14 -1.15
C ALA A 16 12.83 1.42 -1.63
N GLN A 17 14.09 1.67 -1.22
CA GLN A 17 14.83 2.84 -1.67
C GLN A 17 15.08 2.82 -3.17
N GLU A 18 15.40 1.67 -3.72
CA GLU A 18 15.61 1.51 -5.15
C GLU A 18 14.33 1.82 -5.93
N LEU A 19 13.20 1.34 -5.45
CA LEU A 19 11.91 1.61 -6.09
C LEU A 19 11.55 3.10 -6.06
N ARG A 20 11.92 3.81 -4.99
CA ARG A 20 11.68 5.26 -4.91
C ARG A 20 12.45 6.02 -5.98
N THR A 21 13.64 5.55 -6.32
CA THR A 21 14.44 6.21 -7.36
C THR A 21 13.97 5.87 -8.76
N LYS A 22 13.17 4.83 -8.92
CA LYS A 22 12.69 4.35 -10.21
C LYS A 22 11.17 4.41 -10.31
N GLN A 23 10.56 5.43 -9.75
CA GLN A 23 9.10 5.57 -9.82
C GLN A 23 8.62 5.65 -11.26
N THR A 24 7.49 4.97 -11.52
CA THR A 24 6.81 5.08 -12.80
C THR A 24 6.16 6.45 -12.92
N ASP A 25 5.76 6.82 -14.15
CA ASP A 25 5.05 8.09 -14.37
C ASP A 25 3.73 8.12 -13.60
N SER A 26 3.01 7.01 -13.57
CA SER A 26 1.75 6.93 -12.82
C SER A 26 1.97 7.13 -11.32
N GLU A 27 3.02 6.53 -10.76
CA GLU A 27 3.36 6.72 -9.37
C GLU A 27 3.71 8.18 -9.07
N LYS A 28 4.45 8.83 -9.95
CA LYS A 28 4.78 10.25 -9.79
C LYS A 28 3.54 11.14 -9.81
N LEU A 29 2.60 10.85 -10.71
CA LEU A 29 1.36 11.62 -10.80
C LEU A 29 0.56 11.54 -9.51
N LEU A 30 0.37 10.34 -8.98
CA LEU A 30 -0.42 10.19 -7.75
C LEU A 30 0.34 10.72 -6.54
N TRP A 31 1.65 10.49 -6.48
CA TRP A 31 2.46 11.00 -5.35
C TRP A 31 2.37 12.52 -5.24
N LYS A 32 2.35 13.22 -6.37
CA LYS A 32 2.22 14.66 -6.37
C LYS A 32 0.97 15.13 -5.63
N GLU A 33 -0.11 14.34 -5.68
CA GLU A 33 -1.37 14.66 -5.02
C GLU A 33 -1.40 14.22 -3.56
N LEU A 34 -0.63 13.22 -3.19
CA LEU A 34 -0.65 12.65 -1.83
C LEU A 34 0.40 13.24 -0.90
N ARG A 35 1.54 13.68 -1.45
CA ARG A 35 2.66 14.13 -0.65
C ARG A 35 2.31 15.39 0.14
N GLY A 36 3.01 15.60 1.25
CA GLY A 36 2.86 16.83 2.02
C GLY A 36 1.50 16.98 2.68
N ARG A 37 0.84 15.87 2.98
CA ARG A 37 -0.48 15.86 3.63
C ARG A 37 -1.54 16.61 2.81
N LYS A 38 -1.38 16.67 1.50
CA LYS A 38 -2.31 17.41 0.64
C LYS A 38 -3.71 16.81 0.63
N LEU A 39 -3.82 15.49 0.72
CA LEU A 39 -5.13 14.84 0.68
C LEU A 39 -5.72 14.81 2.08
N SER A 40 -6.56 15.78 2.38
CA SER A 40 -7.32 15.86 3.65
C SER A 40 -6.44 15.81 4.89
N GLY A 41 -5.17 16.20 4.79
CA GLY A 41 -4.26 16.23 5.91
C GLY A 41 -3.63 14.89 6.28
N TYR A 42 -3.93 13.84 5.55
CA TYR A 42 -3.37 12.52 5.84
C TYR A 42 -1.95 12.37 5.32
N LYS A 43 -1.13 11.71 6.12
CA LYS A 43 0.25 11.43 5.72
C LYS A 43 0.33 10.12 4.94
N PHE A 44 0.83 10.20 3.72
CA PHE A 44 1.11 9.03 2.90
C PHE A 44 2.60 8.83 2.75
N LEU A 45 3.01 7.57 2.82
CA LEU A 45 4.37 7.14 2.54
C LEU A 45 4.36 6.47 1.18
N ARG A 46 5.46 6.54 0.45
CA ARG A 46 5.59 5.87 -0.84
C ARG A 46 6.56 4.72 -0.75
N GLN A 47 6.33 3.69 -1.54
CA GLN A 47 7.16 2.48 -1.55
C GLN A 47 7.43 2.03 -0.13
N HIS A 48 6.36 1.70 0.58
CA HIS A 48 6.44 1.36 2.00
C HIS A 48 6.43 -0.15 2.19
N PRO A 49 7.49 -0.72 2.80
CA PRO A 49 7.54 -2.15 3.04
C PRO A 49 6.55 -2.57 4.13
N MET A 50 5.85 -3.66 3.88
CA MET A 50 4.90 -4.24 4.81
C MET A 50 5.19 -5.72 4.93
N LEU A 51 5.28 -6.21 6.16
CA LEU A 51 5.57 -7.61 6.39
C LEU A 51 4.27 -8.38 6.59
N TYR A 52 4.22 -9.58 6.06
CA TYR A 52 3.13 -10.49 6.34
C TYR A 52 3.68 -11.92 6.42
N GLN A 53 2.97 -12.77 7.15
CA GLN A 53 3.42 -14.13 7.37
C GLN A 53 2.90 -15.03 6.25
N GLY A 54 3.82 -15.51 5.41
CA GLY A 54 3.47 -16.36 4.28
C GLY A 54 3.24 -17.81 4.67
N ASN A 55 4.01 -18.27 5.67
CA ASN A 55 3.84 -19.60 6.23
C ASN A 55 4.36 -19.62 7.68
N LEU A 56 4.42 -20.79 8.30
CA LEU A 56 4.76 -20.92 9.71
C LEU A 56 6.16 -20.43 10.06
N ILE A 57 7.07 -20.41 9.09
CA ILE A 57 8.49 -20.17 9.36
C ILE A 57 8.98 -18.88 8.73
N ARG A 58 8.35 -18.42 7.65
CA ARG A 58 8.83 -17.30 6.86
C ARG A 58 7.90 -16.11 6.91
N PHE A 59 8.51 -14.93 7.06
CA PHE A 59 7.83 -13.69 6.76
C PHE A 59 8.08 -13.31 5.32
N ASN A 60 7.04 -12.90 4.63
CA ASN A 60 7.15 -12.29 3.32
C ASN A 60 6.99 -10.79 3.47
N TYR A 61 7.34 -10.06 2.45
CA TYR A 61 7.12 -8.62 2.46
C TYR A 61 6.49 -8.20 1.15
N PHE A 62 5.85 -7.06 1.23
CA PHE A 62 5.19 -6.43 0.12
C PHE A 62 5.49 -4.94 0.21
N ILE A 63 5.86 -4.32 -0.90
CA ILE A 63 6.13 -2.89 -0.91
C ILE A 63 4.91 -2.19 -1.50
N ALA A 64 4.15 -1.52 -0.65
CA ALA A 64 2.98 -0.77 -1.09
C ALA A 64 3.41 0.48 -1.85
N ASP A 65 2.78 0.77 -2.97
CA ASP A 65 3.10 1.98 -3.71
C ASP A 65 2.89 3.21 -2.83
N PHE A 66 1.76 3.26 -2.12
CA PHE A 66 1.47 4.32 -1.15
C PHE A 66 0.80 3.72 0.08
N TYR A 67 1.12 4.28 1.24
CA TYR A 67 0.55 3.78 2.49
C TYR A 67 0.26 4.90 3.46
N CYS A 68 -0.96 4.91 4.00
CA CYS A 68 -1.38 5.82 5.07
C CYS A 68 -1.44 5.00 6.37
N SER A 69 -0.44 5.16 7.23
CA SER A 69 -0.35 4.35 8.44
C SER A 69 -1.43 4.69 9.46
N GLU A 70 -1.85 5.96 9.51
CA GLU A 70 -2.91 6.39 10.43
C GLU A 70 -4.21 5.61 10.22
N LYS A 71 -4.51 5.28 8.98
CA LYS A 71 -5.76 4.62 8.62
C LYS A 71 -5.56 3.19 8.15
N LYS A 72 -4.31 2.73 8.06
CA LYS A 72 -3.95 1.42 7.56
C LYS A 72 -4.52 1.17 6.16
N VAL A 73 -4.36 2.15 5.30
CA VAL A 73 -4.81 2.09 3.91
C VAL A 73 -3.60 2.05 2.99
N ALA A 74 -3.51 1.00 2.18
CA ALA A 74 -2.47 0.84 1.17
C ALA A 74 -3.08 1.03 -0.21
N ILE A 75 -2.36 1.71 -1.08
CA ILE A 75 -2.81 1.95 -2.46
C ILE A 75 -1.82 1.32 -3.40
N GLU A 76 -2.33 0.54 -4.36
CA GLU A 76 -1.55 -0.11 -5.40
C GLU A 76 -1.98 0.38 -6.76
N LEU A 77 -1.02 0.81 -7.57
CA LEU A 77 -1.28 1.18 -8.96
C LEU A 77 -1.00 -0.03 -9.85
N ASP A 78 -2.02 -0.45 -10.58
CA ASP A 78 -1.91 -1.60 -11.45
C ASP A 78 -1.77 -1.17 -12.91
N GLY A 79 -0.77 -1.73 -13.58
CA GLY A 79 -0.55 -1.49 -14.99
C GLY A 79 -1.54 -2.29 -15.85
N PRO A 80 -1.43 -2.11 -17.18
CA PRO A 80 -2.32 -2.82 -18.11
C PRO A 80 -1.99 -4.29 -18.27
N ILE A 81 -0.81 -4.72 -17.84
CA ILE A 81 -0.36 -6.11 -17.99
C ILE A 81 -0.96 -6.92 -16.87
N HIS A 82 -1.70 -7.96 -17.25
CA HIS A 82 -2.25 -8.88 -16.27
C HIS A 82 -1.15 -9.68 -15.62
N ASP A 83 -1.08 -9.59 -14.31
CA ASP A 83 -0.11 -10.33 -13.54
C ASP A 83 -0.43 -11.82 -13.65
N LEU A 84 0.57 -12.61 -13.99
CA LEU A 84 0.45 -14.05 -14.00
C LEU A 84 0.25 -14.62 -12.60
N ASN A 85 0.48 -13.81 -11.58
CA ASN A 85 0.40 -14.20 -10.18
C ASN A 85 -0.82 -13.61 -9.48
N GLN A 86 -1.96 -13.56 -10.16
CA GLN A 86 -3.18 -13.02 -9.56
C GLN A 86 -3.57 -13.74 -8.26
N GLU A 87 -3.40 -15.05 -8.22
CA GLU A 87 -3.73 -15.81 -7.02
C GLU A 87 -2.81 -15.46 -5.86
N TYR A 88 -1.53 -15.25 -6.14
CA TYR A 88 -0.59 -14.82 -5.12
C TYR A 88 -0.95 -13.44 -4.60
N GLY A 89 -1.34 -12.53 -5.50
CA GLY A 89 -1.79 -11.20 -5.11
C GLY A 89 -3.02 -11.23 -4.21
N LYS A 90 -3.97 -12.09 -4.52
CA LYS A 90 -5.16 -12.25 -3.70
C LYS A 90 -4.83 -12.81 -2.32
N PHE A 91 -3.92 -13.78 -2.26
CA PHE A 91 -3.45 -14.33 -1.00
C PHE A 91 -2.78 -13.26 -0.15
N ARG A 92 -1.88 -12.51 -0.75
CA ARG A 92 -1.18 -11.41 -0.09
C ARG A 92 -2.17 -10.38 0.45
N ASP A 93 -3.12 -9.96 -0.37
CA ASP A 93 -4.11 -8.96 0.04
C ASP A 93 -4.97 -9.48 1.19
N SER A 94 -5.34 -10.75 1.13
CA SER A 94 -6.10 -11.40 2.19
C SER A 94 -5.33 -11.40 3.52
N GLU A 95 -4.04 -11.72 3.46
CA GLU A 95 -3.19 -11.72 4.66
C GLU A 95 -3.06 -10.32 5.26
N LEU A 96 -2.94 -9.32 4.40
CA LEU A 96 -2.85 -7.94 4.88
C LEU A 96 -4.17 -7.47 5.45
N GLN A 97 -5.28 -7.85 4.83
CA GLN A 97 -6.61 -7.51 5.34
C GLN A 97 -6.87 -8.14 6.70
N ASN A 98 -6.40 -9.37 6.90
CA ASN A 98 -6.52 -10.04 8.19
C ASN A 98 -5.76 -9.28 9.29
N ARG A 99 -4.78 -8.49 8.93
CA ARG A 99 -4.02 -7.64 9.84
C ARG A 99 -4.59 -6.23 9.96
N GLY A 100 -5.75 -6.00 9.39
CA GLY A 100 -6.43 -4.71 9.47
C GLY A 100 -5.97 -3.69 8.45
N ILE A 101 -5.24 -4.12 7.42
CA ILE A 101 -4.77 -3.23 6.36
C ILE A 101 -5.74 -3.30 5.19
N HIS A 102 -6.24 -2.15 4.77
CA HIS A 102 -7.16 -2.04 3.65
C HIS A 102 -6.40 -1.69 2.39
N ILE A 103 -6.60 -2.48 1.34
CA ILE A 103 -5.86 -2.31 0.09
C ILE A 103 -6.80 -1.81 -0.99
N LEU A 104 -6.43 -0.72 -1.64
CA LEU A 104 -7.17 -0.15 -2.76
C LEU A 104 -6.32 -0.30 -4.02
N HIS A 105 -6.84 -1.02 -5.00
CA HIS A 105 -6.21 -1.15 -6.30
C HIS A 105 -6.76 -0.11 -7.25
N ILE A 106 -5.86 0.63 -7.88
CA ILE A 106 -6.23 1.66 -8.85
C ILE A 106 -5.47 1.36 -10.14
N ARG A 107 -6.20 1.27 -11.25
CA ARG A 107 -5.54 1.09 -12.54
C ARG A 107 -4.88 2.40 -12.97
N ASN A 108 -3.76 2.28 -13.66
CA ASN A 108 -3.03 3.46 -14.13
C ASN A 108 -3.90 4.37 -14.98
N ASP A 109 -4.80 3.80 -15.79
CA ASP A 109 -5.66 4.61 -16.65
C ASP A 109 -6.71 5.40 -15.87
N GLU A 110 -7.03 5.02 -14.65
CA GLU A 110 -7.95 5.78 -13.80
C GLU A 110 -7.39 7.15 -13.42
N LEU A 111 -6.05 7.30 -13.47
CA LEU A 111 -5.42 8.57 -13.10
C LEU A 111 -5.74 9.69 -14.09
N GLN A 112 -6.28 9.37 -15.24
CA GLN A 112 -6.77 10.40 -16.18
C GLN A 112 -7.89 11.22 -15.55
N ASN A 113 -8.62 10.63 -14.60
CA ASN A 113 -9.59 11.35 -13.80
C ASN A 113 -9.12 11.38 -12.34
N MET A 114 -8.15 12.21 -12.06
CA MET A 114 -7.50 12.27 -10.76
C MET A 114 -8.48 12.61 -9.64
N ASN A 115 -9.43 13.48 -9.87
CA ASN A 115 -10.40 13.85 -8.85
C ASN A 115 -11.21 12.65 -8.38
N GLU A 116 -11.57 11.75 -9.30
CA GLU A 116 -12.31 10.54 -8.95
C GLU A 116 -11.44 9.58 -8.16
N VAL A 117 -10.16 9.47 -8.51
CA VAL A 117 -9.21 8.62 -7.76
C VAL A 117 -9.09 9.12 -6.33
N LEU A 118 -8.88 10.42 -6.16
CA LEU A 118 -8.74 11.01 -4.82
C LEU A 118 -10.02 10.83 -4.01
N ARG A 119 -11.18 10.93 -4.66
CA ARG A 119 -12.46 10.69 -3.98
C ARG A 119 -12.56 9.26 -3.48
N LYS A 120 -12.17 8.29 -4.29
CA LYS A 120 -12.17 6.88 -3.87
C LYS A 120 -11.31 6.66 -2.64
N ILE A 121 -10.15 7.29 -2.60
CA ILE A 121 -9.23 7.16 -1.47
C ILE A 121 -9.88 7.73 -0.21
N ILE A 122 -10.47 8.90 -0.31
CA ILE A 122 -11.13 9.55 0.83
C ILE A 122 -12.30 8.73 1.33
N VAL A 123 -13.11 8.20 0.43
CA VAL A 123 -14.26 7.37 0.80
C VAL A 123 -13.80 6.15 1.59
N LEU A 124 -12.72 5.50 1.14
CA LEU A 124 -12.20 4.35 1.86
C LEU A 124 -11.71 4.74 3.26
N ILE A 125 -10.96 5.83 3.34
CA ILE A 125 -10.43 6.31 4.62
C ILE A 125 -11.55 6.62 5.60
N ASP A 126 -12.59 7.28 5.14
CA ASP A 126 -13.75 7.62 5.98
C ASP A 126 -14.47 6.36 6.47
N THR A 127 -14.60 5.37 5.60
CA THR A 127 -15.22 4.09 5.96
C THR A 127 -14.44 3.37 7.05
N VAL A 128 -13.12 3.37 6.95
CA VAL A 128 -12.25 2.76 7.95
C VAL A 128 -12.37 3.48 9.29
N CYS A 129 -12.43 4.81 9.24
CA CYS A 129 -12.57 5.62 10.45
C CYS A 129 -13.87 5.28 11.20
N ASP A 130 -14.98 5.15 10.48
CA ASP A 130 -16.25 4.81 11.07
C ASP A 130 -16.24 3.46 11.76
N LYS A 131 -15.66 2.45 11.11
CA LYS A 131 -15.52 1.12 11.70
C LYS A 131 -14.72 1.15 12.99
N LYS A 132 -13.67 1.97 13.03
CA LYS A 132 -12.83 2.08 14.21
C LYS A 132 -13.59 2.69 15.39
N GLN A 133 -14.48 3.62 15.14
CA GLN A 133 -15.29 4.22 16.20
C GLN A 133 -16.21 3.20 16.84
N TYR A 134 -16.78 2.33 16.06
CA TYR A 134 -17.67 1.29 16.58
C TYR A 134 -16.95 0.28 17.46
N VAL A 135 -15.71 -0.03 17.13
CA VAL A 135 -14.94 -1.02 17.88
C VAL A 135 -14.55 -0.52 19.26
N ILE A 136 -14.38 0.78 19.43
CA ILE A 136 -13.95 1.37 20.71
C ILE A 136 -15.07 1.39 21.74
N GLN A 137 -16.30 1.35 21.30
CA GLN A 137 -17.44 1.33 22.20
C GLN A 137 -17.78 -0.07 22.69
#